data_e3338b655f47166afa3e93c92cad3297
#
_entry.id   e3338b655f47166afa3e93c92cad3297
#
_cell.length_a   1.000
_cell.length_b   1.000
_cell.length_c   1.000
_cell.angle_alpha   90.00
_cell.angle_beta   90.00
_cell.angle_gamma   90.00
#
_symmetry.space_group_name_H-M   'P 1'
#
loop_
_entity.id
_entity.type
_entity.pdbx_description
1 polymer ?
#
loop_
_entity_poly.entity_id
_entity_poly.type
_entity_poly.pdbx_seq_one_letter_code
_entity_poly.pdbx_strand_id
1 'polypeptide(L)'
;MRCCSLRAKLLLTLAALLPVAASASTYRLYLAPDGNDAAAGTSASTALRSLAAAQQRLFERQPAGTVEVVIAAGTYLTQSVQWTFANGAPIRFSAASGVASPPVFDGRGGATWFTLKGGRDTATRLTFDGLKVSNYWMALDLGSSKRSDDGNSGNVIRDMTFERIGGVYGSSSEAAYSFAAIRLQNSRDNRIEHNRFVSIENDTKTSGFIHAIYLARHSSGNRIEDNTFTGVNGDVVRTRDASDNTYVGDNRFVRAGKYAAFSDWIKPEVECPSQGGQFVDNTVGNGYYGTIVATRTTGADDACGALKKPRIEERGTLRPE
;
A
#
# COMPACT_ATOMS: atom_id res chain seq x y z
N MET A 1 42.64 41.12 68.56
CA MET A 1 41.83 39.89 68.44
C MET A 1 40.95 39.99 67.14
N ARG A 2 41.27 39.32 66.07
CA ARG A 2 40.48 39.31 64.82
C ARG A 2 39.84 37.93 64.70
N CYS A 3 38.52 37.89 64.69
CA CYS A 3 37.71 36.69 64.50
C CYS A 3 37.51 36.42 63.03
N CYS A 4 38.01 35.28 62.54
CA CYS A 4 37.85 34.83 61.16
C CYS A 4 36.61 33.94 61.06
N SER A 5 35.57 34.40 60.37
CA SER A 5 34.37 33.59 60.09
C SER A 5 34.51 32.82 58.79
N LEU A 6 34.60 31.50 58.88
CA LEU A 6 34.62 30.58 57.75
C LEU A 6 33.18 30.41 57.26
N ARG A 7 32.85 30.87 56.02
CA ARG A 7 31.58 30.57 55.33
C ARG A 7 31.76 29.30 54.51
N ALA A 8 31.14 28.21 54.93
CA ALA A 8 31.02 26.99 54.14
C ALA A 8 30.00 27.22 53.02
N LYS A 9 30.44 27.08 51.75
CA LYS A 9 29.55 27.05 50.59
C LYS A 9 29.10 25.62 50.35
N LEU A 10 27.81 25.41 50.58
CA LEU A 10 27.10 24.14 50.26
C LEU A 10 26.83 24.10 48.74
N LEU A 11 27.55 23.28 47.98
CA LEU A 11 27.24 23.01 46.56
C LEU A 11 26.11 21.98 46.52
N LEU A 12 24.92 22.41 46.13
CA LEU A 12 23.83 21.50 45.77
C LEU A 12 24.09 21.03 44.34
N THR A 13 24.48 19.77 44.14
CA THR A 13 24.48 19.11 42.84
C THR A 13 23.08 18.67 42.49
N LEU A 14 22.45 19.37 41.56
CA LEU A 14 21.17 19.00 40.99
C LEU A 14 21.42 17.85 39.97
N ALA A 15 21.14 16.60 40.34
CA ALA A 15 21.15 15.46 39.44
C ALA A 15 19.93 15.57 38.52
N ALA A 16 20.16 15.92 37.24
CA ALA A 16 19.14 15.90 36.22
C ALA A 16 18.78 14.44 35.91
N LEU A 17 17.64 13.97 36.34
CA LEU A 17 17.02 12.73 35.93
C LEU A 17 16.58 12.90 34.46
N LEU A 18 17.38 12.41 33.51
CA LEU A 18 16.96 12.26 32.11
C LEU A 18 15.82 11.22 32.05
N PRO A 19 14.69 11.57 31.43
CA PRO A 19 13.64 10.58 31.23
C PRO A 19 14.17 9.47 30.32
N VAL A 20 14.24 8.25 30.84
CA VAL A 20 14.44 7.05 30.01
C VAL A 20 13.19 6.92 29.14
N ALA A 21 13.31 7.21 27.87
CA ALA A 21 12.26 6.95 26.90
C ALA A 21 11.99 5.43 26.90
N ALA A 22 10.90 5.02 27.55
CA ALA A 22 10.45 3.64 27.46
C ALA A 22 10.17 3.33 25.98
N SER A 23 10.95 2.45 25.39
CA SER A 23 10.67 1.94 24.05
C SER A 23 9.28 1.31 24.06
N ALA A 24 8.32 1.90 23.32
CA ALA A 24 6.99 1.34 23.22
C ALA A 24 7.10 -0.09 22.70
N SER A 25 6.70 -1.06 23.49
CA SER A 25 6.77 -2.47 23.12
C SER A 25 5.85 -2.75 21.95
N THR A 26 6.31 -3.58 20.97
CA THR A 26 5.48 -4.03 19.87
C THR A 26 4.40 -4.98 20.40
N TYR A 27 3.13 -4.66 20.16
CA TYR A 27 2.01 -5.53 20.46
C TYR A 27 1.81 -6.52 19.31
N ARG A 28 1.85 -7.83 19.60
CA ARG A 28 1.73 -8.88 18.58
C ARG A 28 0.42 -9.61 18.66
N LEU A 29 -0.19 -9.83 17.49
CA LEU A 29 -1.28 -10.77 17.26
C LEU A 29 -0.83 -11.81 16.24
N TYR A 30 -1.34 -13.02 16.39
CA TYR A 30 -1.03 -14.16 15.53
C TYR A 30 -2.28 -14.64 14.81
N LEU A 31 -2.14 -14.90 13.50
CA LEU A 31 -3.17 -15.51 12.67
C LEU A 31 -2.69 -16.87 12.18
N ALA A 32 -3.62 -17.84 12.16
CA ALA A 32 -3.43 -19.15 11.53
C ALA A 32 -4.72 -19.56 10.80
N PRO A 33 -4.67 -20.33 9.68
CA PRO A 33 -5.88 -20.74 8.95
C PRO A 33 -6.85 -21.57 9.79
N ASP A 34 -6.32 -22.36 10.72
CA ASP A 34 -7.02 -23.18 11.70
C ASP A 34 -7.21 -22.50 13.07
N GLY A 35 -6.91 -21.20 13.15
CA GLY A 35 -7.03 -20.41 14.35
C GLY A 35 -8.47 -20.26 14.84
N ASN A 36 -8.65 -19.71 16.04
CA ASN A 36 -9.94 -19.49 16.68
C ASN A 36 -10.15 -18.01 16.99
N ASP A 37 -11.15 -17.38 16.38
CA ASP A 37 -11.46 -15.96 16.59
C ASP A 37 -11.94 -15.62 18.00
N ALA A 38 -12.33 -16.62 18.81
CA ALA A 38 -12.61 -16.44 20.25
C ALA A 38 -11.34 -16.42 21.11
N ALA A 39 -10.20 -16.83 20.58
CA ALA A 39 -8.93 -16.88 21.33
C ALA A 39 -8.32 -15.48 21.53
N ALA A 40 -7.29 -15.39 22.37
CA ALA A 40 -6.62 -14.12 22.67
C ALA A 40 -5.78 -13.57 21.51
N GLY A 41 -5.26 -14.43 20.62
CA GLY A 41 -4.41 -14.05 19.50
C GLY A 41 -2.98 -13.65 19.87
N THR A 42 -2.57 -13.74 21.13
CA THR A 42 -1.28 -13.19 21.61
C THR A 42 -0.11 -14.15 21.51
N SER A 43 -0.33 -15.35 21.03
CA SER A 43 0.69 -16.37 20.73
C SER A 43 0.28 -17.23 19.55
N ALA A 44 1.20 -17.99 18.96
CA ALA A 44 0.90 -18.92 17.89
C ALA A 44 -0.11 -20.01 18.31
N SER A 45 -0.08 -20.47 19.56
CA SER A 45 -1.03 -21.47 20.09
C SER A 45 -2.42 -20.91 20.37
N THR A 46 -2.59 -19.60 20.41
CA THR A 46 -3.86 -18.90 20.60
C THR A 46 -4.21 -18.07 19.37
N ALA A 47 -3.69 -18.43 18.20
CA ALA A 47 -3.85 -17.66 16.97
C ALA A 47 -5.33 -17.45 16.60
N LEU A 48 -5.61 -16.27 16.06
CA LEU A 48 -6.90 -15.91 15.46
C LEU A 48 -6.98 -16.51 14.05
N ARG A 49 -8.19 -16.64 13.53
CA ARG A 49 -8.41 -17.08 12.16
C ARG A 49 -8.51 -15.93 11.17
N SER A 50 -9.02 -14.78 11.60
CA SER A 50 -9.40 -13.70 10.69
C SER A 50 -8.75 -12.35 11.03
N LEU A 51 -8.55 -11.52 9.97
CA LEU A 51 -8.16 -10.12 10.11
C LEU A 51 -9.21 -9.30 10.87
N ALA A 52 -10.49 -9.64 10.72
CA ALA A 52 -11.58 -8.98 11.44
C ALA A 52 -11.46 -9.19 12.96
N ALA A 53 -11.18 -10.43 13.39
CA ALA A 53 -10.94 -10.72 14.79
C ALA A 53 -9.67 -10.03 15.32
N ALA A 54 -8.61 -9.96 14.53
CA ALA A 54 -7.41 -9.22 14.89
C ALA A 54 -7.75 -7.75 15.14
N GLN A 55 -8.49 -7.11 14.26
CA GLN A 55 -8.95 -5.74 14.44
C GLN A 55 -9.79 -5.57 15.72
N GLN A 56 -10.71 -6.51 15.99
CA GLN A 56 -11.51 -6.48 17.21
C GLN A 56 -10.64 -6.54 18.47
N ARG A 57 -9.61 -7.41 18.51
CA ARG A 57 -8.67 -7.49 19.63
C ARG A 57 -7.91 -6.17 19.83
N LEU A 58 -7.55 -5.49 18.74
CA LEU A 58 -6.90 -4.18 18.83
C LEU A 58 -7.83 -3.11 19.42
N PHE A 59 -9.11 -3.10 19.08
CA PHE A 59 -10.09 -2.21 19.69
C PHE A 59 -10.32 -2.52 21.19
N GLU A 60 -10.28 -3.77 21.58
CA GLU A 60 -10.40 -4.19 22.97
C GLU A 60 -9.16 -3.82 23.81
N ARG A 61 -7.98 -3.91 23.23
CA ARG A 61 -6.69 -3.74 23.92
C ARG A 61 -6.10 -2.34 23.83
N GLN A 62 -6.43 -1.59 22.79
CA GLN A 62 -5.93 -0.22 22.54
C GLN A 62 -4.41 -0.09 22.75
N PRO A 63 -3.57 -0.88 22.06
CA PRO A 63 -2.12 -0.81 22.24
C PRO A 63 -1.61 0.57 21.81
N ALA A 64 -0.75 1.18 22.62
CA ALA A 64 -0.20 2.52 22.33
C ALA A 64 0.98 2.52 21.35
N GLY A 65 1.64 1.38 21.15
CA GLY A 65 2.84 1.25 20.30
C GLY A 65 2.58 0.57 18.97
N THR A 66 3.68 0.20 18.31
CA THR A 66 3.63 -0.58 17.06
C THR A 66 2.81 -1.87 17.24
N VAL A 67 1.98 -2.16 16.24
CA VAL A 67 1.23 -3.41 16.16
C VAL A 67 1.86 -4.29 15.09
N GLU A 68 1.98 -5.59 15.36
CA GLU A 68 2.39 -6.59 14.39
C GLU A 68 1.38 -7.75 14.37
N VAL A 69 0.77 -7.98 13.21
CA VAL A 69 -0.10 -9.12 12.94
C VAL A 69 0.75 -10.15 12.19
N VAL A 70 1.21 -11.17 12.91
CA VAL A 70 2.06 -12.25 12.41
C VAL A 70 1.18 -13.34 11.81
N ILE A 71 1.35 -13.65 10.53
CA ILE A 71 0.45 -14.50 9.75
C ILE A 71 1.15 -15.80 9.41
N ALA A 72 0.66 -16.92 9.94
CA ALA A 72 1.20 -18.24 9.69
C ALA A 72 0.96 -18.68 8.24
N ALA A 73 1.83 -19.56 7.72
CA ALA A 73 1.64 -20.16 6.40
C ALA A 73 0.30 -20.91 6.30
N GLY A 74 -0.22 -20.99 5.09
CA GLY A 74 -1.46 -21.67 4.75
C GLY A 74 -2.44 -20.78 4.01
N THR A 75 -3.66 -21.26 3.77
CA THR A 75 -4.66 -20.56 2.96
C THR A 75 -5.81 -20.03 3.82
N TYR A 76 -6.00 -18.71 3.75
CA TYR A 76 -7.09 -17.96 4.37
C TYR A 76 -8.17 -17.71 3.33
N LEU A 77 -9.32 -18.36 3.46
CA LEU A 77 -10.38 -18.32 2.46
C LEU A 77 -11.35 -17.16 2.69
N THR A 78 -11.74 -16.49 1.62
CA THR A 78 -12.84 -15.50 1.54
C THR A 78 -12.74 -14.35 2.54
N GLN A 79 -11.55 -14.03 3.04
CA GLN A 79 -11.39 -12.93 3.97
C GLN A 79 -11.53 -11.59 3.25
N SER A 80 -12.32 -10.71 3.84
CA SER A 80 -12.47 -9.31 3.44
C SER A 80 -12.58 -8.47 4.70
N VAL A 81 -11.79 -7.41 4.81
CA VAL A 81 -11.80 -6.56 6.00
C VAL A 81 -11.91 -5.09 5.64
N GLN A 82 -12.80 -4.39 6.33
CA GLN A 82 -12.79 -2.94 6.41
C GLN A 82 -12.01 -2.52 7.66
N TRP A 83 -10.77 -2.10 7.45
CA TRP A 83 -9.88 -1.76 8.54
C TRP A 83 -10.11 -0.32 9.00
N THR A 84 -10.45 -0.15 10.27
CA THR A 84 -10.75 1.15 10.88
C THR A 84 -9.90 1.44 12.11
N PHE A 85 -9.15 0.44 12.63
CA PHE A 85 -8.28 0.65 13.77
C PHE A 85 -7.06 1.49 13.37
N ALA A 86 -6.78 2.52 14.15
CA ALA A 86 -5.58 3.34 14.06
C ALA A 86 -5.22 3.86 15.45
N ASN A 87 -3.96 3.82 15.81
CA ASN A 87 -3.45 4.27 17.11
C ASN A 87 -2.29 5.27 16.99
N GLY A 88 -2.06 5.81 15.78
CA GLY A 88 -0.94 6.74 15.51
C GLY A 88 0.42 6.06 15.33
N ALA A 89 0.53 4.76 15.58
CA ALA A 89 1.75 3.98 15.41
C ALA A 89 1.68 3.07 14.16
N PRO A 90 2.82 2.53 13.67
CA PRO A 90 2.83 1.59 12.55
C PRO A 90 2.07 0.30 12.88
N ILE A 91 1.34 -0.21 11.88
CA ILE A 91 0.65 -1.50 11.93
C ILE A 91 1.21 -2.38 10.81
N ARG A 92 1.74 -3.55 11.14
CA ARG A 92 2.35 -4.47 10.19
C ARG A 92 1.53 -5.74 10.08
N PHE A 93 1.31 -6.18 8.85
CA PHE A 93 0.76 -7.48 8.48
C PHE A 93 1.86 -8.26 7.77
N SER A 94 2.47 -9.20 8.44
CA SER A 94 3.66 -9.90 7.91
C SER A 94 3.52 -11.41 7.99
N ALA A 95 4.09 -12.09 6.98
CA ALA A 95 4.30 -13.52 7.07
C ALA A 95 5.15 -13.86 8.30
N ALA A 96 4.83 -14.96 8.97
CA ALA A 96 5.66 -15.47 10.05
C ALA A 96 7.07 -15.78 9.54
N SER A 97 8.08 -15.52 10.36
CA SER A 97 9.45 -15.79 9.97
C SER A 97 9.70 -17.29 9.72
N GLY A 98 10.53 -17.60 8.72
CA GLY A 98 10.93 -18.99 8.41
C GLY A 98 9.86 -19.84 7.73
N VAL A 99 8.76 -19.25 7.24
CA VAL A 99 7.77 -20.01 6.45
C VAL A 99 8.34 -20.40 5.09
N ALA A 100 8.12 -21.67 4.68
CA ALA A 100 8.59 -22.17 3.38
C ALA A 100 7.77 -21.60 2.19
N SER A 101 6.55 -21.13 2.44
CA SER A 101 5.68 -20.55 1.45
C SER A 101 4.88 -19.39 2.07
N PRO A 102 4.60 -18.32 1.32
CA PRO A 102 3.84 -17.20 1.83
C PRO A 102 2.42 -17.61 2.26
N PRO A 103 1.86 -16.99 3.30
CA PRO A 103 0.42 -17.08 3.59
C PRO A 103 -0.40 -16.62 2.39
N VAL A 104 -1.46 -17.35 2.05
CA VAL A 104 -2.31 -17.08 0.89
C VAL A 104 -3.69 -16.62 1.35
N PHE A 105 -4.08 -15.41 0.99
CA PHE A 105 -5.46 -14.95 1.09
C PHE A 105 -6.15 -15.20 -0.26
N ASP A 106 -7.03 -16.20 -0.29
CA ASP A 106 -7.79 -16.58 -1.48
C ASP A 106 -9.23 -16.10 -1.36
N GLY A 107 -9.60 -15.13 -2.19
CA GLY A 107 -10.92 -14.53 -2.21
C GLY A 107 -12.02 -15.41 -2.77
N ARG A 108 -11.67 -16.43 -3.57
CA ARG A 108 -12.66 -17.27 -4.29
C ARG A 108 -13.71 -16.44 -5.05
N GLY A 109 -13.29 -15.35 -5.66
CA GLY A 109 -14.18 -14.40 -6.34
C GLY A 109 -14.75 -13.31 -5.42
N GLY A 110 -14.19 -13.11 -4.24
CA GLY A 110 -14.61 -12.05 -3.32
C GLY A 110 -14.34 -10.63 -3.82
N ALA A 111 -14.95 -9.65 -3.14
CA ALA A 111 -14.89 -8.23 -3.50
C ALA A 111 -13.48 -7.63 -3.31
N THR A 112 -13.21 -7.08 -2.16
CA THR A 112 -11.93 -6.46 -1.81
C THR A 112 -11.34 -7.16 -0.60
N TRP A 113 -10.08 -7.55 -0.68
CA TRP A 113 -9.41 -8.20 0.44
C TRP A 113 -9.28 -7.27 1.65
N PHE A 114 -8.66 -6.10 1.45
CA PHE A 114 -8.40 -5.14 2.53
C PHE A 114 -8.77 -3.73 2.10
N THR A 115 -9.68 -3.11 2.84
CA THR A 115 -10.08 -1.72 2.62
C THR A 115 -9.75 -0.91 3.87
N LEU A 116 -8.91 0.12 3.74
CA LEU A 116 -8.63 1.04 4.83
C LEU A 116 -9.73 2.09 4.93
N LYS A 117 -10.43 2.10 6.05
CA LYS A 117 -11.47 3.10 6.39
C LYS A 117 -11.08 3.98 7.57
N GLY A 118 -10.05 3.60 8.31
CA GLY A 118 -9.50 4.35 9.43
C GLY A 118 -8.43 5.36 9.01
N GLY A 119 -7.91 6.09 9.97
CA GLY A 119 -6.77 6.99 9.80
C GLY A 119 -7.14 8.43 9.45
N ARG A 120 -8.42 8.78 9.44
CA ARG A 120 -8.86 10.15 9.11
C ARG A 120 -8.30 11.20 10.04
N ASP A 121 -8.40 10.96 11.34
CA ASP A 121 -7.97 11.90 12.39
C ASP A 121 -6.71 11.40 13.12
N THR A 122 -6.23 10.22 12.76
CA THR A 122 -5.04 9.58 13.33
C THR A 122 -4.20 9.02 12.20
N ALA A 123 -2.93 9.40 12.12
CA ALA A 123 -2.02 8.92 11.09
C ALA A 123 -1.97 7.38 11.09
N THR A 124 -2.18 6.81 9.92
CA THR A 124 -2.17 5.36 9.72
C THR A 124 -1.04 5.00 8.77
N ARG A 125 -0.07 4.23 9.23
CA ARG A 125 1.01 3.67 8.43
C ARG A 125 0.92 2.16 8.48
N LEU A 126 0.55 1.58 7.34
CA LEU A 126 0.42 0.14 7.21
C LEU A 126 1.65 -0.45 6.52
N THR A 127 2.04 -1.64 6.92
CA THR A 127 3.01 -2.46 6.20
C THR A 127 2.35 -3.80 5.88
N PHE A 128 2.41 -4.19 4.61
CA PHE A 128 2.07 -5.53 4.14
C PHE A 128 3.34 -6.18 3.63
N ASP A 129 3.70 -7.34 4.13
CA ASP A 129 5.02 -7.94 3.95
C ASP A 129 4.94 -9.46 3.77
N GLY A 130 5.37 -9.96 2.61
CA GLY A 130 5.56 -11.40 2.37
C GLY A 130 4.27 -12.22 2.22
N LEU A 131 3.14 -11.62 1.82
CA LEU A 131 1.85 -12.29 1.68
C LEU A 131 1.48 -12.51 0.22
N LYS A 132 0.62 -13.49 -0.05
CA LYS A 132 -0.04 -13.68 -1.34
C LYS A 132 -1.52 -13.38 -1.24
N VAL A 133 -2.04 -12.57 -2.17
CA VAL A 133 -3.46 -12.23 -2.30
C VAL A 133 -3.93 -12.65 -3.67
N SER A 134 -4.98 -13.45 -3.75
CA SER A 134 -5.46 -14.01 -5.02
C SER A 134 -6.98 -14.14 -5.12
N ASN A 135 -7.50 -14.14 -6.35
CA ASN A 135 -8.91 -14.36 -6.66
C ASN A 135 -9.86 -13.33 -6.01
N TYR A 136 -9.50 -12.06 -6.08
CA TYR A 136 -10.33 -10.94 -5.63
C TYR A 136 -10.67 -9.99 -6.77
N TRP A 137 -11.76 -9.25 -6.61
CA TRP A 137 -12.05 -8.11 -7.46
C TRP A 137 -11.01 -6.98 -7.30
N MET A 138 -10.57 -6.70 -6.05
CA MET A 138 -9.48 -5.78 -5.70
C MET A 138 -8.71 -6.33 -4.50
N ALA A 139 -7.40 -6.12 -4.44
CA ALA A 139 -6.62 -6.56 -3.29
C ALA A 139 -6.58 -5.49 -2.18
N LEU A 140 -6.03 -4.33 -2.48
CA LEU A 140 -5.87 -3.24 -1.51
C LEU A 140 -6.59 -1.98 -1.98
N ASP A 141 -7.43 -1.41 -1.11
CA ASP A 141 -8.04 -0.10 -1.27
C ASP A 141 -7.64 0.78 -0.08
N LEU A 142 -6.60 1.59 -0.27
CA LEU A 142 -6.04 2.42 0.79
C LEU A 142 -6.45 3.88 0.60
N GLY A 143 -7.17 4.40 1.58
CA GLY A 143 -7.81 5.68 1.49
C GLY A 143 -9.13 5.57 0.72
N SER A 144 -9.89 6.54 0.62
CA SER A 144 -11.14 6.63 -0.14
C SER A 144 -11.82 7.95 0.18
N SER A 145 -11.27 8.69 1.10
CA SER A 145 -11.80 9.97 1.49
C SER A 145 -11.68 10.97 0.34
N LYS A 146 -12.63 11.88 0.26
CA LYS A 146 -12.52 13.05 -0.61
C LYS A 146 -11.70 14.17 0.04
N ARG A 147 -11.23 13.97 1.25
CA ARG A 147 -10.46 14.96 2.01
C ARG A 147 -8.99 14.88 1.63
N SER A 148 -8.35 16.03 1.52
CA SER A 148 -6.92 16.14 1.20
C SER A 148 -6.00 15.87 2.39
N ASP A 149 -6.54 15.89 3.60
CA ASP A 149 -5.84 15.77 4.88
C ASP A 149 -6.01 14.37 5.52
N ASP A 150 -6.31 13.37 4.72
CA ASP A 150 -6.42 11.98 5.15
C ASP A 150 -5.09 11.49 5.72
N GLY A 151 -5.10 10.90 6.91
CA GLY A 151 -3.91 10.39 7.59
C GLY A 151 -3.29 9.12 7.00
N ASN A 152 -3.84 8.61 5.90
CA ASN A 152 -3.40 7.40 5.23
C ASN A 152 -2.19 7.67 4.31
N SER A 153 -0.99 7.63 4.85
CA SER A 153 0.25 7.90 4.12
C SER A 153 1.43 7.10 4.69
N GLY A 154 2.52 7.01 3.92
CA GLY A 154 3.74 6.35 4.36
C GLY A 154 3.60 4.83 4.51
N ASN A 155 2.68 4.21 3.77
CA ASN A 155 2.49 2.77 3.78
C ASN A 155 3.61 2.06 3.02
N VAL A 156 3.92 0.83 3.42
CA VAL A 156 4.89 -0.05 2.75
C VAL A 156 4.19 -1.32 2.32
N ILE A 157 4.29 -1.65 1.03
CA ILE A 157 3.74 -2.86 0.44
C ILE A 157 4.91 -3.55 -0.24
N ARG A 158 5.40 -4.64 0.33
CA ARG A 158 6.62 -5.29 -0.16
C ARG A 158 6.58 -6.81 -0.09
N ASP A 159 7.35 -7.43 -0.97
CA ASP A 159 7.51 -8.88 -1.03
C ASP A 159 6.17 -9.63 -1.17
N MET A 160 5.15 -8.91 -1.69
CA MET A 160 3.80 -9.43 -1.89
C MET A 160 3.65 -10.10 -3.25
N THR A 161 2.72 -11.05 -3.34
CA THR A 161 2.22 -11.54 -4.63
C THR A 161 0.74 -11.22 -4.77
N PHE A 162 0.38 -10.46 -5.80
CA PHE A 162 -0.99 -10.20 -6.22
C PHE A 162 -1.27 -11.01 -7.47
N GLU A 163 -2.18 -11.97 -7.40
CA GLU A 163 -2.44 -12.90 -8.49
C GLU A 163 -3.93 -13.07 -8.76
N ARG A 164 -4.33 -12.97 -10.03
CA ARG A 164 -5.74 -13.07 -10.43
C ARG A 164 -6.61 -12.07 -9.67
N ILE A 165 -6.35 -10.80 -9.92
CA ILE A 165 -7.11 -9.67 -9.37
C ILE A 165 -7.80 -8.94 -10.52
N GLY A 166 -9.07 -8.60 -10.32
CA GLY A 166 -9.82 -7.82 -11.30
C GLY A 166 -11.24 -8.31 -11.52
N GLY A 167 -11.96 -7.67 -12.45
CA GLY A 167 -13.36 -7.98 -12.73
C GLY A 167 -13.60 -9.40 -13.23
N VAL A 168 -12.61 -10.02 -13.90
CA VAL A 168 -12.69 -11.43 -14.37
C VAL A 168 -12.63 -12.42 -13.21
N TYR A 169 -12.09 -12.02 -12.08
CA TYR A 169 -11.84 -12.87 -10.91
C TYR A 169 -12.73 -12.54 -9.72
N GLY A 170 -13.46 -11.42 -9.79
CA GLY A 170 -14.43 -11.01 -8.78
C GLY A 170 -15.78 -11.69 -8.94
N SER A 171 -16.63 -11.62 -7.91
CA SER A 171 -17.98 -12.14 -7.97
C SER A 171 -18.87 -11.26 -8.87
N SER A 172 -19.94 -11.85 -9.41
CA SER A 172 -20.93 -11.13 -10.22
C SER A 172 -21.72 -10.06 -9.44
N SER A 173 -21.60 -10.02 -8.12
CA SER A 173 -22.21 -9.00 -7.26
C SER A 173 -21.42 -7.69 -7.23
N GLU A 174 -20.17 -7.71 -7.70
CA GLU A 174 -19.33 -6.53 -7.78
C GLU A 174 -19.58 -5.75 -9.07
N ALA A 175 -19.04 -4.53 -9.15
CA ALA A 175 -19.05 -3.77 -10.41
C ALA A 175 -18.45 -4.60 -11.55
N ALA A 176 -18.97 -4.42 -12.76
CA ALA A 176 -18.57 -5.18 -13.96
C ALA A 176 -17.06 -5.10 -14.27
N TYR A 177 -16.31 -4.20 -13.60
CA TYR A 177 -14.87 -4.06 -13.72
C TYR A 177 -14.25 -3.54 -12.43
N SER A 178 -13.05 -3.98 -12.14
CA SER A 178 -12.21 -3.46 -11.07
C SER A 178 -11.35 -2.29 -11.55
N PHE A 179 -10.86 -1.50 -10.61
CA PHE A 179 -9.94 -0.40 -10.90
C PHE A 179 -8.48 -0.77 -10.74
N ALA A 180 -8.14 -1.66 -9.80
CA ALA A 180 -6.74 -1.99 -9.56
C ALA A 180 -6.55 -3.23 -8.68
N ALA A 181 -5.31 -3.74 -8.66
CA ALA A 181 -4.87 -4.59 -7.56
C ALA A 181 -4.62 -3.74 -6.29
N ILE A 182 -3.92 -2.60 -6.43
CA ILE A 182 -3.71 -1.62 -5.35
C ILE A 182 -4.26 -0.27 -5.79
N ARG A 183 -5.23 0.25 -5.05
CA ARG A 183 -5.76 1.59 -5.25
C ARG A 183 -5.37 2.50 -4.08
N LEU A 184 -4.77 3.65 -4.38
CA LEU A 184 -4.43 4.69 -3.43
C LEU A 184 -5.25 5.95 -3.74
N GLN A 185 -5.90 6.52 -2.72
CA GLN A 185 -6.64 7.78 -2.82
C GLN A 185 -6.32 8.65 -1.61
N ASN A 186 -5.86 9.88 -1.83
CA ASN A 186 -5.31 10.75 -0.80
C ASN A 186 -4.25 10.05 0.08
N SER A 187 -3.46 9.20 -0.55
CA SER A 187 -2.45 8.38 0.12
C SER A 187 -1.08 8.69 -0.46
N ARG A 188 -0.20 9.27 0.34
CA ARG A 188 1.06 9.88 -0.08
C ARG A 188 2.26 9.14 0.48
N ASP A 189 3.41 9.33 -0.18
CA ASP A 189 4.71 8.88 0.32
C ASP A 189 4.75 7.37 0.61
N ASN A 190 4.01 6.58 -0.15
CA ASN A 190 3.98 5.13 0.00
C ASN A 190 5.12 4.50 -0.80
N ARG A 191 5.58 3.33 -0.33
CA ARG A 191 6.56 2.49 -1.01
C ARG A 191 5.92 1.17 -1.41
N ILE A 192 5.99 0.85 -2.69
CA ILE A 192 5.48 -0.39 -3.28
C ILE A 192 6.65 -1.05 -3.97
N GLU A 193 7.28 -2.02 -3.32
CA GLU A 193 8.60 -2.53 -3.70
C GLU A 193 8.70 -4.06 -3.64
N HIS A 194 9.49 -4.66 -4.55
CA HIS A 194 9.76 -6.10 -4.62
C HIS A 194 8.50 -6.98 -4.76
N ASN A 195 7.39 -6.45 -5.28
CA ASN A 195 6.14 -7.18 -5.43
C ASN A 195 6.04 -7.87 -6.80
N ARG A 196 5.21 -8.92 -6.83
CA ARG A 196 4.83 -9.61 -8.06
C ARG A 196 3.34 -9.42 -8.33
N PHE A 197 3.02 -8.89 -9.50
CA PHE A 197 1.65 -8.75 -10.00
C PHE A 197 1.46 -9.70 -11.17
N VAL A 198 0.50 -10.62 -11.07
CA VAL A 198 0.28 -11.68 -12.06
C VAL A 198 -1.21 -11.76 -12.39
N SER A 199 -1.55 -11.64 -13.67
CA SER A 199 -2.94 -11.70 -14.15
C SER A 199 -3.84 -10.69 -13.44
N ILE A 200 -3.60 -9.42 -13.71
CA ILE A 200 -4.45 -8.32 -13.22
C ILE A 200 -5.35 -7.90 -14.38
N GLU A 201 -6.61 -8.35 -14.34
CA GLU A 201 -7.41 -8.39 -15.57
C GLU A 201 -8.89 -8.02 -15.34
N ASN A 202 -9.40 -7.17 -16.21
CA ASN A 202 -10.83 -7.01 -16.44
C ASN A 202 -11.22 -7.73 -17.76
N ASP A 203 -12.49 -7.80 -18.04
CA ASP A 203 -12.98 -8.15 -19.36
C ASP A 203 -12.36 -7.25 -20.44
N THR A 204 -12.22 -7.76 -21.65
CA THR A 204 -11.59 -7.05 -22.79
C THR A 204 -12.20 -5.67 -23.03
N LYS A 205 -13.51 -5.51 -22.89
CA LYS A 205 -14.22 -4.23 -23.09
C LYS A 205 -13.89 -3.21 -22.01
N THR A 206 -13.58 -3.67 -20.81
CA THR A 206 -13.32 -2.84 -19.61
C THR A 206 -11.86 -2.85 -19.19
N SER A 207 -10.98 -3.49 -19.97
CA SER A 207 -9.53 -3.58 -19.66
C SER A 207 -8.84 -2.22 -19.50
N GLY A 208 -9.34 -1.16 -20.12
CA GLY A 208 -8.80 0.20 -19.94
C GLY A 208 -9.03 0.79 -18.54
N PHE A 209 -9.85 0.17 -17.70
CA PHE A 209 -10.15 0.67 -16.36
C PHE A 209 -9.36 -0.02 -15.26
N ILE A 210 -8.66 -1.14 -15.54
CA ILE A 210 -7.87 -1.85 -14.54
C ILE A 210 -6.40 -1.47 -14.61
N HIS A 211 -5.76 -1.45 -13.45
CA HIS A 211 -4.34 -1.16 -13.26
C HIS A 211 -3.75 -2.13 -12.24
N ALA A 212 -2.45 -2.39 -12.28
CA ALA A 212 -1.80 -3.03 -11.15
C ALA A 212 -1.78 -2.06 -9.94
N ILE A 213 -1.42 -0.79 -10.21
CA ILE A 213 -1.37 0.28 -9.20
C ILE A 213 -2.07 1.52 -9.75
N TYR A 214 -3.07 1.99 -9.01
CA TYR A 214 -3.87 3.17 -9.35
C TYR A 214 -3.77 4.23 -8.27
N LEU A 215 -3.23 5.38 -8.63
CA LEU A 215 -2.98 6.54 -7.78
C LEU A 215 -3.93 7.66 -8.19
N ALA A 216 -4.80 8.08 -7.28
CA ALA A 216 -5.79 9.12 -7.58
C ALA A 216 -5.96 10.09 -6.41
N ARG A 217 -6.56 11.25 -6.69
CA ARG A 217 -6.95 12.23 -5.67
C ARG A 217 -5.76 12.65 -4.80
N HIS A 218 -4.78 13.29 -5.40
CA HIS A 218 -3.60 13.85 -4.71
C HIS A 218 -2.73 12.79 -4.00
N SER A 219 -2.71 11.56 -4.52
CA SER A 219 -1.81 10.51 -4.03
C SER A 219 -0.38 10.74 -4.52
N SER A 220 0.31 11.72 -3.93
CA SER A 220 1.60 12.21 -4.39
C SER A 220 2.80 11.58 -3.66
N GLY A 221 4.01 11.70 -4.23
CA GLY A 221 5.25 11.25 -3.60
C GLY A 221 5.42 9.73 -3.51
N ASN A 222 4.62 8.95 -4.21
CA ASN A 222 4.67 7.48 -4.14
C ASN A 222 5.87 6.92 -4.92
N ARG A 223 6.49 5.86 -4.40
CA ARG A 223 7.59 5.14 -5.03
C ARG A 223 7.17 3.71 -5.35
N ILE A 224 7.40 3.31 -6.59
CA ILE A 224 7.05 2.00 -7.14
C ILE A 224 8.32 1.42 -7.75
N GLU A 225 9.00 0.53 -7.03
CA GLU A 225 10.37 0.11 -7.34
C GLU A 225 10.52 -1.41 -7.28
N ASP A 226 11.39 -1.95 -8.14
CA ASP A 226 11.78 -3.37 -8.12
C ASP A 226 10.60 -4.35 -8.21
N ASN A 227 9.48 -3.95 -8.82
CA ASN A 227 8.33 -4.83 -8.98
C ASN A 227 8.35 -5.55 -10.33
N THR A 228 7.73 -6.72 -10.37
CA THR A 228 7.48 -7.45 -11.62
C THR A 228 5.99 -7.49 -11.93
N PHE A 229 5.62 -7.04 -13.12
CA PHE A 229 4.25 -7.03 -13.63
C PHE A 229 4.14 -8.00 -14.80
N THR A 230 3.25 -8.99 -14.68
CA THR A 230 3.02 -10.01 -15.72
C THR A 230 1.53 -10.18 -15.97
N GLY A 231 1.10 -10.06 -17.22
CA GLY A 231 -0.30 -10.27 -17.58
C GLY A 231 -1.23 -9.19 -16.99
N VAL A 232 -0.92 -7.91 -17.18
CA VAL A 232 -1.80 -6.80 -16.79
C VAL A 232 -2.48 -6.25 -18.03
N ASN A 233 -3.80 -6.35 -18.13
CA ASN A 233 -4.50 -6.01 -19.36
C ASN A 233 -5.00 -4.57 -19.47
N GLY A 234 -4.72 -3.72 -18.50
CA GLY A 234 -4.82 -2.26 -18.57
C GLY A 234 -3.45 -1.60 -18.47
N ASP A 235 -3.37 -0.28 -18.44
CA ASP A 235 -2.10 0.40 -18.18
C ASP A 235 -1.64 0.08 -16.76
N VAL A 236 -0.35 -0.24 -16.58
CA VAL A 236 0.09 -0.93 -15.37
C VAL A 236 0.09 -0.03 -14.15
N VAL A 237 0.76 1.12 -14.25
CA VAL A 237 0.73 2.18 -13.24
C VAL A 237 -0.04 3.35 -13.79
N ARG A 238 -1.02 3.84 -13.04
CA ARG A 238 -1.82 5.00 -13.46
C ARG A 238 -1.84 6.05 -12.37
N THR A 239 -1.46 7.29 -12.72
CA THR A 239 -1.73 8.48 -11.93
C THR A 239 -2.96 9.20 -12.48
N ARG A 240 -3.64 9.94 -11.59
CA ARG A 240 -4.81 10.73 -11.90
C ARG A 240 -5.04 11.79 -10.83
N ASP A 241 -5.63 12.92 -11.22
CA ASP A 241 -6.13 13.97 -10.33
C ASP A 241 -5.04 14.46 -9.36
N ALA A 242 -4.04 15.16 -9.91
CA ALA A 242 -2.92 15.76 -9.19
C ALA A 242 -2.17 14.79 -8.23
N SER A 243 -1.96 13.54 -8.68
CA SER A 243 -1.13 12.57 -7.94
C SER A 243 0.33 12.74 -8.34
N ASP A 244 0.95 13.81 -7.84
CA ASP A 244 2.23 14.34 -8.28
C ASP A 244 3.45 13.56 -7.77
N ASN A 245 4.60 13.78 -8.42
CA ASN A 245 5.92 13.30 -8.01
C ASN A 245 5.95 11.78 -7.75
N THR A 246 5.23 11.00 -8.57
CA THR A 246 5.27 9.54 -8.53
C THR A 246 6.55 9.04 -9.19
N TYR A 247 7.33 8.21 -8.49
CA TYR A 247 8.51 7.55 -9.01
C TYR A 247 8.19 6.09 -9.38
N VAL A 248 8.51 5.69 -10.59
CA VAL A 248 8.40 4.32 -11.10
C VAL A 248 9.77 3.91 -11.62
N GLY A 249 10.50 3.09 -10.88
CA GLY A 249 11.90 2.75 -11.19
C GLY A 249 12.22 1.27 -11.03
N ASP A 250 13.18 0.78 -11.81
CA ASP A 250 13.75 -0.57 -11.72
C ASP A 250 12.71 -1.71 -11.82
N ASN A 251 11.55 -1.43 -12.41
CA ASN A 251 10.49 -2.43 -12.55
C ASN A 251 10.62 -3.21 -13.88
N ARG A 252 10.07 -4.42 -13.88
CA ARG A 252 9.98 -5.28 -15.06
C ARG A 252 8.53 -5.47 -15.47
N PHE A 253 8.21 -5.12 -16.72
CA PHE A 253 6.90 -5.25 -17.35
C PHE A 253 6.94 -6.34 -18.42
N VAL A 254 6.15 -7.42 -18.27
CA VAL A 254 6.12 -8.58 -19.16
C VAL A 254 4.68 -8.89 -19.55
N ARG A 255 4.34 -8.75 -20.83
CA ARG A 255 2.96 -8.86 -21.30
C ARG A 255 2.01 -8.00 -20.43
N ALA A 256 2.41 -6.78 -20.14
CA ALA A 256 1.74 -5.92 -19.19
C ALA A 256 1.58 -4.50 -19.76
N GLY A 257 0.36 -3.98 -19.68
CA GLY A 257 -0.02 -2.69 -20.25
C GLY A 257 -0.95 -2.83 -21.46
N LYS A 258 -1.97 -1.97 -21.50
CA LYS A 258 -2.84 -1.84 -22.67
C LYS A 258 -2.25 -0.86 -23.69
N TYR A 259 -1.84 0.30 -23.22
CA TYR A 259 -1.27 1.38 -24.04
C TYR A 259 0.12 1.78 -23.54
N ALA A 260 0.34 1.76 -22.21
CA ALA A 260 1.57 2.19 -21.56
C ALA A 260 1.89 1.35 -20.31
N ALA A 261 3.17 1.36 -19.94
CA ALA A 261 3.60 0.85 -18.62
C ALA A 261 3.23 1.82 -17.50
N PHE A 262 3.47 3.13 -17.71
CA PHE A 262 3.06 4.19 -16.80
C PHE A 262 2.25 5.26 -17.55
N SER A 263 1.08 5.60 -17.06
CA SER A 263 0.23 6.62 -17.68
C SER A 263 -0.33 7.60 -16.65
N ASP A 264 -0.49 8.86 -17.11
CA ASP A 264 -1.29 9.88 -16.41
C ASP A 264 -2.51 10.23 -17.25
N TRP A 265 -3.68 10.10 -16.64
CA TRP A 265 -4.96 10.38 -17.29
C TRP A 265 -5.80 11.30 -16.42
N ILE A 266 -6.45 12.26 -17.02
CA ILE A 266 -7.40 13.16 -16.33
C ILE A 266 -8.78 13.08 -16.95
N LYS A 267 -9.79 13.30 -16.12
CA LYS A 267 -11.13 13.61 -16.59
C LYS A 267 -11.17 15.10 -16.88
N PRO A 268 -11.34 15.51 -18.14
CA PRO A 268 -11.38 16.92 -18.51
C PRO A 268 -12.37 17.70 -17.65
N GLU A 269 -12.07 18.97 -17.38
CA GLU A 269 -12.91 19.94 -16.64
C GLU A 269 -13.15 19.61 -15.14
N VAL A 270 -12.67 18.47 -14.66
CA VAL A 270 -12.96 18.01 -13.29
C VAL A 270 -11.69 17.69 -12.51
N GLU A 271 -10.60 17.31 -13.21
CA GLU A 271 -9.37 16.84 -12.61
C GLU A 271 -8.16 17.58 -13.16
N CYS A 272 -7.15 17.73 -12.31
CA CYS A 272 -5.88 18.30 -12.70
C CYS A 272 -4.90 17.21 -13.15
N PRO A 273 -4.05 17.50 -14.16
CA PRO A 273 -2.97 16.60 -14.53
C PRO A 273 -1.98 16.41 -13.37
N SER A 274 -1.46 15.21 -13.23
CA SER A 274 -0.34 14.96 -12.34
C SER A 274 0.96 15.48 -12.99
N GLN A 275 1.93 15.92 -12.19
CA GLN A 275 3.20 16.43 -12.65
C GLN A 275 4.38 15.89 -11.84
N GLY A 276 5.59 15.94 -12.42
CA GLY A 276 6.81 15.47 -11.76
C GLY A 276 6.88 13.95 -11.62
N GLY A 277 6.09 13.20 -12.40
CA GLY A 277 6.22 11.76 -12.50
C GLY A 277 7.56 11.39 -13.13
N GLN A 278 8.20 10.33 -12.66
CA GLN A 278 9.49 9.82 -13.16
C GLN A 278 9.35 8.34 -13.51
N PHE A 279 9.83 7.97 -14.68
CA PHE A 279 9.91 6.58 -15.15
C PHE A 279 11.37 6.28 -15.48
N VAL A 280 12.05 5.50 -14.62
CA VAL A 280 13.50 5.42 -14.59
C VAL A 280 13.97 3.97 -14.57
N ASP A 281 14.90 3.62 -15.48
CA ASP A 281 15.63 2.35 -15.53
C ASP A 281 14.71 1.10 -15.52
N ASN A 282 13.50 1.22 -16.09
CA ASN A 282 12.56 0.13 -16.17
C ASN A 282 12.82 -0.75 -17.41
N THR A 283 12.52 -2.04 -17.30
CA THR A 283 12.50 -2.96 -18.42
C THR A 283 11.08 -3.16 -18.92
N VAL A 284 10.77 -2.72 -20.15
CA VAL A 284 9.43 -2.77 -20.74
C VAL A 284 9.43 -3.71 -21.94
N GLY A 285 8.85 -4.89 -21.77
CA GLY A 285 8.58 -5.85 -22.85
C GLY A 285 7.30 -5.51 -23.62
N ASN A 286 6.73 -6.51 -24.31
CA ASN A 286 5.45 -6.36 -24.97
C ASN A 286 4.33 -6.12 -23.95
N GLY A 287 3.35 -5.33 -24.34
CA GLY A 287 2.11 -5.15 -23.61
C GLY A 287 1.21 -6.38 -23.68
N TYR A 288 0.06 -6.31 -23.05
CA TYR A 288 -0.90 -7.42 -23.02
C TYR A 288 -1.46 -7.73 -24.43
N TYR A 289 -1.69 -6.71 -25.25
CA TYR A 289 -2.27 -6.79 -26.59
C TYR A 289 -1.26 -6.50 -27.73
N GLY A 290 0.02 -6.49 -27.45
CA GLY A 290 1.08 -6.16 -28.41
C GLY A 290 2.02 -5.08 -27.89
N THR A 291 2.61 -4.29 -28.80
CA THR A 291 3.56 -3.26 -28.42
C THR A 291 2.90 -2.11 -27.64
N ILE A 292 3.56 -1.63 -26.59
CA ILE A 292 3.14 -0.48 -25.80
C ILE A 292 4.26 0.57 -25.71
N VAL A 293 3.87 1.80 -25.36
CA VAL A 293 4.86 2.83 -24.98
C VAL A 293 5.24 2.69 -23.50
N ALA A 294 6.40 3.22 -23.11
CA ALA A 294 6.81 3.23 -21.72
C ALA A 294 5.91 4.16 -20.90
N THR A 295 5.72 5.39 -21.39
CA THR A 295 4.91 6.41 -20.72
C THR A 295 3.87 7.02 -21.65
N ARG A 296 2.73 7.43 -21.08
CA ARG A 296 1.65 8.07 -21.83
C ARG A 296 0.90 9.08 -20.95
N THR A 297 0.58 10.23 -21.53
CA THR A 297 -0.31 11.21 -20.91
C THR A 297 -1.55 11.45 -21.78
N THR A 298 -2.69 11.73 -21.16
CA THR A 298 -3.95 12.06 -21.87
C THR A 298 -4.68 13.18 -21.16
N GLY A 299 -5.38 14.03 -21.93
CA GLY A 299 -6.00 15.26 -21.47
C GLY A 299 -5.07 16.46 -21.57
N ALA A 300 -5.61 17.65 -21.41
CA ALA A 300 -4.87 18.90 -21.57
C ALA A 300 -3.90 19.14 -20.41
N ASP A 301 -2.69 19.56 -20.73
CA ASP A 301 -1.65 19.81 -19.73
C ASP A 301 -1.94 21.08 -18.90
N ASP A 302 -2.73 21.98 -19.42
CA ASP A 302 -3.09 23.27 -18.79
C ASP A 302 -4.47 23.26 -18.13
N ALA A 303 -5.10 22.11 -17.97
CA ALA A 303 -6.47 21.98 -17.42
C ALA A 303 -6.67 22.69 -16.06
N CYS A 304 -5.59 22.84 -15.27
CA CYS A 304 -5.60 23.55 -13.99
C CYS A 304 -4.52 24.67 -13.95
N GLY A 305 -4.20 25.24 -15.10
CA GLY A 305 -3.12 26.22 -15.25
C GLY A 305 -1.80 25.58 -15.71
N ALA A 306 -0.81 26.40 -15.95
CA ALA A 306 0.50 25.94 -16.47
C ALA A 306 1.19 24.97 -15.50
N LEU A 307 1.64 23.84 -16.02
CA LEU A 307 2.44 22.88 -15.26
C LEU A 307 3.79 23.49 -14.87
N LYS A 308 4.24 23.22 -13.64
CA LYS A 308 5.57 23.59 -13.14
C LYS A 308 6.64 22.57 -13.50
N LYS A 309 6.23 21.34 -13.77
CA LYS A 309 7.08 20.21 -14.16
C LYS A 309 6.40 19.42 -15.27
N PRO A 310 7.16 18.68 -16.10
CA PRO A 310 6.57 17.70 -17.00
C PRO A 310 5.65 16.73 -16.26
N ARG A 311 4.64 16.19 -16.94
CA ARG A 311 3.76 15.19 -16.34
C ARG A 311 4.52 13.92 -15.99
N ILE A 312 5.28 13.38 -16.95
CA ILE A 312 6.15 12.21 -16.75
C ILE A 312 7.46 12.47 -17.50
N GLU A 313 8.57 12.26 -16.81
CA GLU A 313 9.92 12.20 -17.40
C GLU A 313 10.36 10.75 -17.50
N GLU A 314 10.82 10.34 -18.69
CA GLU A 314 11.30 8.99 -18.97
C GLU A 314 12.81 8.99 -19.19
N ARG A 315 13.51 8.02 -18.56
CA ARG A 315 14.94 7.80 -18.81
C ARG A 315 15.34 6.35 -18.54
N GLY A 316 16.37 5.87 -19.22
CA GLY A 316 16.96 4.54 -18.96
C GLY A 316 16.04 3.34 -19.26
N THR A 317 14.96 3.53 -20.04
CA THR A 317 14.05 2.42 -20.40
C THR A 317 14.75 1.39 -21.25
N LEU A 318 14.76 0.15 -20.80
CA LEU A 318 15.26 -1.01 -21.54
C LEU A 318 14.12 -1.73 -22.26
N ARG A 319 14.38 -2.12 -23.51
CA ARG A 319 13.49 -2.95 -24.34
C ARG A 319 14.19 -4.29 -24.57
N PRO A 320 13.73 -5.41 -23.95
CA PRO A 320 14.25 -6.72 -24.30
C PRO A 320 13.90 -7.04 -25.77
N GLU A 321 14.83 -7.66 -26.46
CA GLU A 321 14.65 -8.15 -27.82
C GLU A 321 13.56 -9.22 -27.94
#